data_e21c1e3c851d45bf27e45b0d1bb82b5d
#
_entry.id   e21c1e3c851d45bf27e45b0d1bb82b5d
#
_cell.length_a   1.000
_cell.length_b   1.000
_cell.length_c   1.000
_cell.angle_alpha   90.00
_cell.angle_beta   90.00
_cell.angle_gamma   90.00
#
_symmetry.space_group_name_H-M   'P 1'
#
loop_
_entity.id
_entity.type
_entity.pdbx_description
1 polymer ?
#
loop_
_entity_poly.entity_id
_entity_poly.type
_entity_poly.pdbx_seq_one_letter_code
_entity_poly.pdbx_strand_id
1 'polypeptide(L)' 'MTIYNFSAGPATLPKPVLEKAQAELLNYQDSGMSVLEMSHRSPEFDKIVKDAEATLRELMAIPDNYKVILCIFLSVID' A
#
# COMPACT_ATOMS: atom_id res chain seq x y z
N MET A 1 -9.25 5.11 -23.35
CA MET A 1 -10.49 5.28 -22.60
C MET A 1 -10.30 4.91 -21.15
N THR A 2 -10.86 5.67 -20.25
CA THR A 2 -10.74 5.38 -18.84
C THR A 2 -11.97 4.61 -18.37
N ILE A 3 -11.74 3.53 -17.66
CA ILE A 3 -12.81 2.73 -17.12
C ILE A 3 -12.75 2.81 -15.60
N TYR A 4 -13.87 3.03 -14.96
CA TYR A 4 -13.94 3.11 -13.51
C TYR A 4 -14.49 1.79 -12.97
N ASN A 5 -13.60 0.96 -12.44
CA ASN A 5 -13.96 -0.36 -11.94
C ASN A 5 -14.24 -0.32 -10.45
N PHE A 6 -15.36 -0.87 -10.04
CA PHE A 6 -15.73 -0.92 -8.64
C PHE A 6 -16.01 -2.36 -8.20
N SER A 7 -15.12 -3.26 -8.55
CA SER A 7 -15.25 -4.65 -8.13
C SER A 7 -14.89 -4.80 -6.67
N ALA A 8 -15.26 -5.93 -6.10
CA ALA A 8 -14.87 -6.25 -4.74
C ALA A 8 -13.38 -6.58 -4.72
N GLY A 9 -12.60 -5.82 -4.04
CA GLY A 9 -11.15 -5.93 -4.03
C GLY A 9 -10.53 -5.10 -5.14
N PRO A 10 -10.44 -5.62 -6.37
CA PRO A 10 -9.88 -4.82 -7.45
C PRO A 10 -10.81 -3.66 -7.78
N ALA A 11 -10.31 -2.47 -7.76
CA ALA A 11 -11.14 -1.30 -7.99
C ALA A 11 -10.32 -0.13 -8.54
N THR A 12 -11.01 0.90 -8.97
CA THR A 12 -10.37 2.10 -9.47
C THR A 12 -9.47 2.74 -8.43
N LEU A 13 -8.28 3.13 -8.84
CA LEU A 13 -7.34 3.86 -8.01
C LEU A 13 -7.13 5.25 -8.58
N PRO A 14 -6.83 6.23 -7.74
CA PRO A 14 -6.49 7.57 -8.24
C PRO A 14 -5.29 7.51 -9.15
N LYS A 15 -5.33 8.26 -10.23
CA LYS A 15 -4.25 8.23 -11.22
C LYS A 15 -2.88 8.60 -10.65
N PRO A 16 -2.75 9.60 -9.78
CA PRO A 16 -1.44 9.90 -9.18
C PRO A 16 -0.85 8.73 -8.39
N VAL A 17 -1.69 7.88 -7.79
CA VAL A 17 -1.22 6.70 -7.08
C VAL A 17 -0.63 5.70 -8.06
N LEU A 18 -1.31 5.48 -9.19
CA LEU A 18 -0.83 4.56 -10.22
C LEU A 18 0.46 5.08 -10.86
N GLU A 19 0.57 6.37 -11.07
CA GLU A 19 1.77 6.98 -11.64
C GLU A 19 2.95 6.80 -10.69
N LYS A 20 2.74 6.96 -9.40
CA LYS A 20 3.79 6.77 -8.42
C LYS A 20 4.20 5.29 -8.37
N ALA A 21 3.25 4.38 -8.41
CA ALA A 21 3.53 2.96 -8.44
C ALA A 21 4.33 2.58 -9.69
N GLN A 22 4.02 3.17 -10.83
CA GLN A 22 4.73 2.93 -12.07
C GLN A 22 6.19 3.42 -11.94
N ALA A 23 6.39 4.59 -11.37
CA ALA A 23 7.73 5.15 -11.23
C ALA A 23 8.60 4.34 -10.29
N GLU A 24 8.01 3.70 -9.29
CA GLU A 24 8.75 2.94 -8.30
C GLU A 24 8.70 1.43 -8.50
N LEU A 25 8.11 0.98 -9.60
CA LEU A 25 7.88 -0.44 -9.79
C LEU A 25 9.15 -1.27 -9.82
N LEU A 26 10.22 -0.75 -10.39
CA LEU A 26 11.47 -1.50 -10.50
C LEU A 26 12.43 -1.20 -9.35
N ASN A 27 12.27 -0.09 -8.69
CA ASN A 27 13.21 0.30 -7.65
C ASN A 27 12.52 1.25 -6.67
N TYR A 28 12.00 0.69 -5.60
CA TYR A 28 11.31 1.51 -4.60
C TYR A 28 12.36 2.20 -3.72
N GLN A 29 12.43 3.52 -3.82
CA GLN A 29 13.30 4.38 -2.98
C GLN A 29 14.72 3.83 -2.83
N ASP A 30 15.33 3.47 -3.94
CA ASP A 30 16.72 2.98 -3.97
C ASP A 30 16.94 1.67 -3.23
N SER A 31 15.90 0.93 -2.93
CA SER A 31 16.03 -0.38 -2.31
C SER A 31 16.58 -1.43 -3.27
N GLY A 32 16.51 -1.15 -4.55
CA GLY A 32 16.96 -2.10 -5.58
C GLY A 32 15.88 -3.11 -5.95
N MET A 33 14.69 -3.01 -5.38
CA MET A 33 13.62 -3.96 -5.68
C MET A 33 12.26 -3.27 -5.66
N SER A 34 11.28 -3.92 -6.27
CA SER A 34 9.90 -3.48 -6.26
C SER A 34 9.27 -3.78 -4.92
N VAL A 35 8.26 -3.01 -4.53
CA VAL A 35 7.45 -3.34 -3.36
C VAL A 35 6.84 -4.74 -3.51
N LEU A 36 6.56 -5.15 -4.75
CA LEU A 36 5.99 -6.47 -5.02
C LEU A 36 6.94 -7.60 -4.64
N GLU A 37 8.24 -7.31 -4.54
CA GLU A 37 9.24 -8.31 -4.22
C GLU A 37 9.65 -8.28 -2.75
N MET A 38 9.12 -7.37 -1.96
CA MET A 38 9.53 -7.22 -0.58
C MET A 38 8.84 -8.21 0.33
N SER A 39 9.60 -8.75 1.28
CA SER A 39 9.00 -9.52 2.35
C SER A 39 8.21 -8.59 3.25
N HIS A 40 7.05 -9.03 3.69
CA HIS A 40 6.25 -8.23 4.62
C HIS A 40 6.95 -8.03 5.98
N ARG A 41 8.08 -8.71 6.21
CA ARG A 41 8.86 -8.54 7.42
C ARG A 41 10.11 -7.70 7.20
N SER A 42 10.33 -7.20 5.98
CA SER A 42 11.52 -6.39 5.71
C SER A 42 11.38 -5.00 6.32
N PRO A 43 12.49 -4.36 6.67
CA PRO A 43 12.45 -3.00 7.22
C PRO A 43 11.82 -2.00 6.27
N GLU A 44 12.03 -2.16 4.97
CA GLU A 44 11.45 -1.29 3.95
C GLU A 44 9.93 -1.40 3.94
N PHE A 45 9.42 -2.62 3.99
CA PHE A 45 7.98 -2.84 3.98
C PHE A 45 7.36 -2.40 5.31
N ASP A 46 8.06 -2.62 6.42
CA ASP A 46 7.61 -2.18 7.74
C ASP A 46 7.40 -0.66 7.75
N LYS A 47 8.30 0.07 7.13
CA LYS A 47 8.17 1.52 7.02
C LYS A 47 6.95 1.89 6.19
N ILE A 48 6.69 1.18 5.09
CA ILE A 48 5.52 1.44 4.25
C ILE A 48 4.25 1.26 5.09
N VAL A 49 4.15 0.18 5.85
CA VAL A 49 2.97 -0.10 6.66
C VAL A 49 2.80 0.95 7.76
N LYS A 50 3.88 1.33 8.43
CA LYS A 50 3.81 2.35 9.48
C LYS A 50 3.43 3.72 8.92
N ASP A 51 3.95 4.07 7.77
CA ASP A 51 3.60 5.34 7.13
C ASP A 51 2.13 5.32 6.70
N ALA A 52 1.63 4.19 6.22
CA ALA A 52 0.23 4.06 5.83
C ALA A 52 -0.68 4.22 7.06
N GLU A 53 -0.32 3.62 8.18
CA GLU A 53 -1.08 3.76 9.41
C GLU A 53 -1.09 5.22 9.89
N ALA A 54 0.06 5.87 9.92
CA ALA A 54 0.17 7.25 10.35
C ALA A 54 -0.66 8.18 9.46
N THR A 55 -0.61 7.95 8.17
CA THR A 55 -1.37 8.75 7.21
C THR A 55 -2.88 8.57 7.40
N LEU A 56 -3.33 7.34 7.61
CA LEU A 56 -4.75 7.07 7.84
C LEU A 56 -5.23 7.73 9.13
N ARG A 57 -4.41 7.67 10.19
CA ARG A 57 -4.77 8.32 11.45
C ARG A 57 -4.93 9.82 11.28
N GLU A 58 -4.05 10.42 10.49
CA GLU A 58 -4.11 11.85 10.25
C GLU A 58 -5.30 12.24 9.39
N LEU A 59 -5.50 11.54 8.28
CA LEU A 59 -6.57 11.87 7.35
C LEU A 59 -7.97 11.66 7.94
N MET A 60 -8.14 10.64 8.76
CA MET A 60 -9.43 10.31 9.34
C MET A 60 -9.59 10.80 10.77
N ALA A 61 -8.60 11.52 11.30
CA ALA A 61 -8.58 12.02 12.67
C ALA A 61 -8.90 10.91 13.68
N ILE A 62 -8.22 9.77 13.54
CA ILE A 62 -8.48 8.61 14.39
C ILE A 62 -7.92 8.85 15.79
N PRO A 63 -8.73 8.75 16.84
CA PRO A 63 -8.25 8.93 18.22
C PRO A 63 -7.27 7.82 18.64
N ASP A 64 -6.40 8.11 19.61
CA ASP A 64 -5.39 7.16 20.04
C ASP A 64 -5.96 5.88 20.66
N ASN A 65 -7.20 5.91 21.12
CA ASN A 65 -7.82 4.73 21.71
C ASN A 65 -8.38 3.76 20.68
N TYR A 66 -8.25 4.06 19.39
CA TYR A 66 -8.62 3.13 18.33
C TYR A 66 -7.35 2.60 17.65
N LYS A 67 -7.37 1.33 17.28
CA LYS A 67 -6.25 0.74 16.56
C LYS A 67 -6.53 0.73 15.08
N VAL A 68 -5.49 0.93 14.28
CA VAL A 68 -5.58 0.76 12.85
C VAL A 68 -4.95 -0.60 12.54
N ILE A 69 -5.68 -1.48 11.89
CA ILE A 69 -5.19 -2.81 11.55
C ILE A 69 -5.13 -2.93 10.05
N LEU A 70 -3.93 -3.17 9.54
CA LEU A 70 -3.71 -3.41 8.12
C LEU A 70 -3.45 -4.90 7.94
N CYS A 71 -4.37 -5.57 7.27
CA CYS A 71 -4.27 -7.02 7.11
C CYS A 71 -3.54 -7.38 5.84
N ILE A 72 -2.51 -8.20 5.96
CA ILE A 72 -1.79 -8.70 4.82
C ILE A 72 -2.16 -10.15 4.67
N PHE A 73 -2.84 -10.48 3.56
CA PHE A 73 -3.22 -11.84 3.32
C PHE A 73 -2.17 -12.50 2.44
N LEU A 74 -1.60 -13.55 2.94
CA LEU A 74 -0.72 -14.32 2.14
C LEU A 74 -1.61 -15.14 1.28
N SER A 75 -1.43 -15.00 0.03
CA SER A 75 -2.23 -15.66 -0.86
C SER A 75 -1.80 -16.99 -1.00
N VAL A 76 -1.96 -17.70 -0.10
CA VAL A 76 -1.51 -18.97 -0.16
C VAL A 76 -2.38 -19.75 -0.86
N ILE A 77 -3.34 -19.29 -1.21
CA ILE A 77 -4.20 -19.95 -1.86
C ILE A 77 -3.81 -20.21 -3.04
N ASP A 78 -3.12 -19.79 -3.38
CA ASP A 78 -2.71 -20.08 -4.49
C ASP A 78 -2.50 -21.38 -4.61
#